data_323bfd78dae8cbb2666f62ea6b4a2192
#
_entry.id   323bfd78dae8cbb2666f62ea6b4a2192
#
_cell.length_a   1.000
_cell.length_b   1.000
_cell.length_c   1.000
_cell.angle_alpha   90.00
_cell.angle_beta   90.00
_cell.angle_gamma   90.00
#
_symmetry.space_group_name_H-M   'P 1'
#
loop_
_entity.id
_entity.type
_entity.pdbx_description
1 polymer ?
#
loop_
_entity_poly.entity_id
_entity_poly.type
_entity_poly.pdbx_seq_one_letter_code
_entity_poly.pdbx_strand_id
1 'polypeptide(L)'
;MSDLRPRHRSRRVAALTAAVALPLSLATTLLPAPGAAAPTPERRLPPAGMEYVALGDSWTADVVILNRDGVPDTTHAPIDCAQSHRNYPKILAEALSVGEFRDASCGSATTDDFYEPQTGLPLGGTNPPQFDRLSPTTDLVTVGIGGNDAGVASAGLDCLGLIPVDNPITDSGAGLPFGGCKAKYTADGYDQIGRNIRQSTKKLVRAFRTIHDISPGARILAIDYIDVVPDHGCYPTVPASDEDMAWISQKFRQLNKMVKRAARRGGAEYVNTYRRTPEGVDLCGEPNVRWAEVYGPSANDPAMGVPAHPNAAGARGQAAAILDHLRQRDPDIFD
;
A
#
# COMPACT_ATOMS: atom_id res chain seq x y z
N MET A 1 63.67 -6.52 -34.95
CA MET A 1 64.41 -5.27 -35.07
C MET A 1 63.99 -4.49 -33.84
N SER A 2 64.72 -4.61 -32.73
CA SER A 2 65.84 -3.77 -32.30
C SER A 2 65.31 -2.37 -31.96
N ASP A 3 65.44 -1.72 -30.86
CA ASP A 3 66.36 -1.89 -29.76
C ASP A 3 66.07 -0.81 -28.66
N LEU A 4 66.39 -1.17 -27.42
CA LEU A 4 67.14 -0.41 -26.43
C LEU A 4 66.54 0.77 -25.66
N ARG A 5 66.53 0.49 -24.33
CA ARG A 5 66.55 1.47 -23.23
C ARG A 5 67.85 2.33 -23.21
N PRO A 6 67.89 3.43 -22.43
CA PRO A 6 68.63 3.22 -21.17
C PRO A 6 68.08 3.92 -19.91
N ARG A 7 68.52 3.35 -18.81
CA ARG A 7 68.42 3.84 -17.41
C ARG A 7 69.44 5.00 -17.20
N HIS A 8 69.04 5.98 -16.36
CA HIS A 8 70.03 6.81 -15.65
C HIS A 8 69.74 6.87 -14.16
N ARG A 9 70.75 6.41 -13.39
CA ARG A 9 70.94 6.62 -11.95
C ARG A 9 71.68 7.95 -11.74
N SER A 10 71.41 8.62 -10.61
CA SER A 10 72.35 9.32 -9.70
C SER A 10 71.57 10.41 -8.92
N ARG A 11 71.86 10.82 -7.77
CA ARG A 11 72.82 10.62 -6.71
C ARG A 11 72.22 11.28 -5.44
N ARG A 12 72.45 10.71 -4.30
CA ARG A 12 72.09 11.27 -2.98
C ARG A 12 72.93 12.52 -2.67
N VAL A 13 72.28 13.56 -2.11
CA VAL A 13 72.93 14.58 -1.28
C VAL A 13 72.16 14.70 0.03
N ALA A 14 72.85 14.40 1.13
CA ALA A 14 72.31 14.60 2.45
C ALA A 14 72.62 16.04 2.88
N ALA A 15 71.60 16.75 3.32
CA ALA A 15 71.76 18.00 4.08
C ALA A 15 71.05 17.85 5.44
N LEU A 16 71.85 17.80 6.49
CA LEU A 16 71.35 17.93 7.86
C LEU A 16 70.96 19.40 8.08
N THR A 17 69.73 19.63 8.49
CA THR A 17 69.34 20.89 9.16
C THR A 17 68.53 20.56 10.39
N ALA A 18 69.04 21.05 11.52
CA ALA A 18 68.45 20.91 12.84
C ALA A 18 67.10 21.68 12.87
N ALA A 19 66.05 21.01 13.26
CA ALA A 19 64.75 21.63 13.50
C ALA A 19 64.48 21.78 15.00
N VAL A 20 64.33 22.99 15.41
CA VAL A 20 63.85 23.43 16.74
C VAL A 20 62.37 22.99 16.87
N ALA A 21 62.09 22.14 17.82
CA ALA A 21 60.71 21.70 18.13
C ALA A 21 60.04 22.77 19.03
N LEU A 22 59.07 23.49 18.51
CA LEU A 22 58.05 24.19 19.30
C LEU A 22 56.84 23.22 19.52
N PRO A 23 56.34 23.11 20.75
CA PRO A 23 55.12 22.34 20.97
C PRO A 23 53.91 23.14 20.48
N LEU A 24 53.32 22.70 19.38
CA LEU A 24 52.02 23.19 18.91
C LEU A 24 50.91 22.43 19.67
N SER A 25 50.31 23.10 20.67
CA SER A 25 49.13 22.61 21.36
C SER A 25 47.96 22.60 20.40
N LEU A 26 47.62 21.46 19.82
CA LEU A 26 46.38 21.26 19.08
C LEU A 26 45.21 21.25 20.09
N ALA A 27 44.50 22.37 20.19
CA ALA A 27 43.19 22.37 20.80
C ALA A 27 42.23 21.68 19.82
N THR A 28 41.92 20.41 20.07
CA THR A 28 40.86 19.70 19.37
C THR A 28 39.51 20.24 19.85
N THR A 29 38.94 21.18 19.08
CA THR A 29 37.54 21.52 19.22
C THR A 29 36.71 20.30 18.80
N LEU A 30 36.20 19.56 19.76
CA LEU A 30 35.15 18.54 19.55
C LEU A 30 33.90 19.28 19.05
N LEU A 31 33.65 19.24 17.75
CA LEU A 31 32.34 19.57 17.19
C LEU A 31 31.33 18.59 17.78
N PRO A 32 30.21 19.05 18.35
CA PRO A 32 29.16 18.16 18.79
C PRO A 32 28.67 17.37 17.58
N ALA A 33 28.63 16.04 17.70
CA ALA A 33 27.99 15.18 16.73
C ALA A 33 26.54 15.65 16.51
N PRO A 34 26.00 15.65 15.25
CA PRO A 34 24.60 15.96 15.04
C PRO A 34 23.77 15.04 15.93
N GLY A 35 23.11 15.63 16.92
CA GLY A 35 22.30 14.89 17.89
C GLY A 35 21.32 14.01 17.12
N ALA A 36 21.33 12.70 17.39
CA ALA A 36 20.25 11.84 16.98
C ALA A 36 18.96 12.50 17.49
N ALA A 37 18.04 12.82 16.57
CA ALA A 37 16.73 13.31 16.93
C ALA A 37 16.15 12.34 17.96
N ALA A 38 15.79 12.85 19.13
CA ALA A 38 15.12 12.04 20.14
C ALA A 38 13.90 11.37 19.47
N PRO A 39 13.64 10.08 19.74
CA PRO A 39 12.42 9.48 19.23
C PRO A 39 11.25 10.32 19.68
N THR A 40 10.43 10.74 18.71
CA THR A 40 9.18 11.46 18.99
C THR A 40 8.39 10.57 19.95
N PRO A 41 7.92 11.06 21.10
CA PRO A 41 7.14 10.24 22.01
C PRO A 41 5.93 9.70 21.26
N GLU A 42 5.80 8.38 21.19
CA GLU A 42 4.61 7.71 20.64
C GLU A 42 3.40 8.24 21.44
N ARG A 43 2.52 8.98 20.77
CA ARG A 43 1.32 9.53 21.43
C ARG A 43 0.40 8.34 21.72
N ARG A 44 0.09 8.13 22.99
CA ARG A 44 -0.98 7.22 23.40
C ARG A 44 -2.30 7.73 22.83
N LEU A 45 -3.07 6.82 22.25
CA LEU A 45 -4.43 7.14 21.82
C LEU A 45 -5.33 7.25 23.05
N PRO A 46 -6.25 8.22 23.11
CA PRO A 46 -7.14 8.35 24.25
C PRO A 46 -8.12 7.16 24.29
N PRO A 47 -8.36 6.56 25.47
CA PRO A 47 -9.22 5.36 25.60
C PRO A 47 -10.71 5.63 25.33
N ALA A 48 -11.19 6.86 25.45
CA ALA A 48 -12.56 7.21 25.15
C ALA A 48 -12.64 8.53 24.37
N GLY A 49 -13.54 8.60 23.38
CA GLY A 49 -13.72 9.80 22.55
C GLY A 49 -12.72 9.94 21.41
N MET A 50 -11.98 8.87 21.06
CA MET A 50 -11.05 8.86 19.93
C MET A 50 -11.76 9.19 18.62
N GLU A 51 -11.18 10.09 17.83
CA GLU A 51 -11.59 10.34 16.45
C GLU A 51 -10.76 9.48 15.47
N TYR A 52 -11.43 8.60 14.77
CA TYR A 52 -10.81 7.73 13.77
C TYR A 52 -11.29 8.08 12.36
N VAL A 53 -10.34 8.24 11.44
CA VAL A 53 -10.60 8.46 10.01
C VAL A 53 -9.94 7.37 9.18
N ALA A 54 -10.71 6.73 8.31
CA ALA A 54 -10.19 5.79 7.32
C ALA A 54 -10.14 6.46 5.93
N LEU A 55 -8.98 6.38 5.31
CA LEU A 55 -8.72 6.86 3.96
C LEU A 55 -8.28 5.68 3.09
N GLY A 56 -8.74 5.62 1.84
CA GLY A 56 -8.29 4.53 1.01
C GLY A 56 -9.05 4.31 -0.28
N ASP A 57 -8.64 3.24 -0.96
CA ASP A 57 -9.23 2.77 -2.20
C ASP A 57 -10.26 1.64 -1.98
N SER A 58 -10.55 0.90 -3.04
CA SER A 58 -11.52 -0.19 -3.05
C SER A 58 -11.19 -1.32 -2.05
N TRP A 59 -9.92 -1.54 -1.71
CA TRP A 59 -9.53 -2.56 -0.73
C TRP A 59 -9.74 -2.12 0.72
N THR A 60 -9.76 -0.82 0.95
CA THR A 60 -10.17 -0.23 2.24
C THR A 60 -11.69 -0.19 2.36
N ALA A 61 -12.36 0.21 1.28
CA ALA A 61 -13.82 0.25 1.21
C ALA A 61 -14.45 -1.16 1.26
N ASP A 62 -13.67 -2.21 0.92
CA ASP A 62 -14.18 -3.58 0.73
C ASP A 62 -15.38 -3.57 -0.21
N VAL A 63 -15.11 -3.10 -1.45
CA VAL A 63 -16.17 -2.73 -2.40
C VAL A 63 -17.12 -3.88 -2.72
N VAL A 64 -18.40 -3.59 -2.62
CA VAL A 64 -19.50 -4.51 -2.91
C VAL A 64 -20.48 -3.90 -3.91
N ILE A 65 -21.01 -4.73 -4.79
CA ILE A 65 -22.10 -4.34 -5.68
C ILE A 65 -23.41 -4.37 -4.91
N LEU A 66 -23.60 -5.43 -4.10
CA LEU A 66 -24.76 -5.60 -3.24
C LEU A 66 -24.29 -6.08 -1.87
N ASN A 67 -24.72 -5.44 -0.82
CA ASN A 67 -24.57 -5.93 0.55
C ASN A 67 -25.64 -6.96 0.88
N ARG A 68 -25.50 -7.61 2.04
CA ARG A 68 -26.53 -8.50 2.60
C ARG A 68 -27.90 -7.85 2.66
N ASP A 69 -27.93 -6.53 2.91
CA ASP A 69 -29.14 -5.72 3.02
C ASP A 69 -29.54 -5.05 1.68
N GLY A 70 -28.88 -5.44 0.57
CA GLY A 70 -29.25 -5.13 -0.81
C GLY A 70 -28.50 -3.99 -1.47
N VAL A 71 -27.87 -3.06 -0.72
CA VAL A 71 -27.16 -1.90 -1.28
C VAL A 71 -25.83 -1.65 -0.54
N PRO A 72 -24.87 -0.97 -1.17
CA PRO A 72 -23.67 -0.49 -0.49
C PRO A 72 -24.01 0.43 0.70
N ASP A 73 -23.12 0.47 1.69
CA ASP A 73 -23.26 1.38 2.82
C ASP A 73 -23.03 2.84 2.40
N THR A 74 -23.98 3.70 2.73
CA THR A 74 -23.94 5.14 2.40
C THR A 74 -23.79 6.03 3.65
N THR A 75 -23.49 5.43 4.80
CA THR A 75 -23.38 6.17 6.06
C THR A 75 -22.26 7.21 6.03
N HIS A 76 -21.14 6.89 5.38
CA HIS A 76 -19.93 7.71 5.40
C HIS A 76 -19.53 8.25 4.03
N ALA A 77 -19.95 7.64 2.95
CA ALA A 77 -19.58 7.99 1.59
C ALA A 77 -20.75 7.80 0.62
N PRO A 78 -20.73 8.41 -0.59
CA PRO A 78 -21.73 8.16 -1.61
C PRO A 78 -21.84 6.69 -2.00
N ILE A 79 -23.00 6.26 -2.48
CA ILE A 79 -23.24 4.88 -2.92
C ILE A 79 -22.23 4.41 -3.98
N ASP A 80 -21.74 5.32 -4.79
CA ASP A 80 -20.70 5.06 -5.81
C ASP A 80 -19.38 4.59 -5.26
N CYS A 81 -19.09 4.88 -3.97
CA CYS A 81 -17.91 4.38 -3.30
C CYS A 81 -17.98 2.88 -2.99
N ALA A 82 -19.19 2.31 -3.09
CA ALA A 82 -19.46 0.89 -2.97
C ALA A 82 -18.98 0.27 -1.64
N GLN A 83 -19.02 1.04 -0.55
CA GLN A 83 -18.51 0.56 0.75
C GLN A 83 -19.32 -0.63 1.26
N SER A 84 -18.60 -1.65 1.76
CA SER A 84 -19.20 -2.73 2.53
C SER A 84 -19.66 -2.25 3.91
N HIS A 85 -20.71 -2.85 4.45
CA HIS A 85 -21.07 -2.69 5.87
C HIS A 85 -20.02 -3.29 6.83
N ARG A 86 -19.04 -4.05 6.34
CA ARG A 86 -18.10 -4.87 7.12
C ARG A 86 -16.65 -4.70 6.71
N ASN A 87 -16.31 -3.58 6.08
CA ASN A 87 -14.91 -3.29 5.76
C ASN A 87 -14.07 -3.18 7.04
N TYR A 88 -12.74 -3.36 6.91
CA TYR A 88 -11.86 -3.35 8.10
C TYR A 88 -11.94 -2.05 8.92
N PRO A 89 -12.17 -0.84 8.32
CA PRO A 89 -12.32 0.38 9.11
C PRO A 89 -13.48 0.34 10.10
N LYS A 90 -14.64 -0.18 9.68
CA LYS A 90 -15.83 -0.31 10.53
C LYS A 90 -15.60 -1.31 11.68
N ILE A 91 -14.93 -2.43 11.35
CA ILE A 91 -14.55 -3.43 12.38
C ILE A 91 -13.59 -2.81 13.40
N LEU A 92 -12.64 -1.99 12.96
CA LEU A 92 -11.71 -1.30 13.87
C LEU A 92 -12.44 -0.26 14.74
N ALA A 93 -13.32 0.53 14.14
CA ALA A 93 -14.10 1.54 14.86
C ALA A 93 -14.92 0.92 15.99
N GLU A 94 -15.55 -0.23 15.73
CA GLU A 94 -16.28 -1.00 16.72
C GLU A 94 -15.35 -1.57 17.80
N ALA A 95 -14.26 -2.23 17.40
CA ALA A 95 -13.34 -2.90 18.33
C ALA A 95 -12.60 -1.92 19.24
N LEU A 96 -12.36 -0.69 18.80
CA LEU A 96 -11.71 0.37 19.55
C LEU A 96 -12.70 1.28 20.29
N SER A 97 -14.01 1.05 20.13
CA SER A 97 -15.07 1.86 20.74
C SER A 97 -14.86 3.36 20.50
N VAL A 98 -14.51 3.74 19.27
CA VAL A 98 -14.18 5.13 18.94
C VAL A 98 -15.37 6.06 19.14
N GLY A 99 -15.10 7.30 19.58
CA GLY A 99 -16.15 8.30 19.82
C GLY A 99 -16.69 8.90 18.53
N GLU A 100 -15.83 9.08 17.53
CA GLU A 100 -16.18 9.56 16.19
C GLU A 100 -15.47 8.73 15.12
N PHE A 101 -16.23 8.29 14.13
CA PHE A 101 -15.70 7.51 12.99
C PHE A 101 -16.11 8.12 11.65
N ARG A 102 -15.16 8.28 10.75
CA ARG A 102 -15.36 8.77 9.40
C ARG A 102 -14.62 7.88 8.41
N ASP A 103 -15.36 7.21 7.54
CA ASP A 103 -14.79 6.36 6.47
C ASP A 103 -14.89 7.09 5.13
N ALA A 104 -13.78 7.62 4.66
CA ALA A 104 -13.69 8.31 3.37
C ALA A 104 -13.28 7.39 2.22
N SER A 105 -13.03 6.11 2.47
CA SER A 105 -12.58 5.16 1.45
C SER A 105 -13.60 5.02 0.31
N CYS A 106 -13.09 4.87 -0.91
CA CYS A 106 -13.95 4.84 -2.10
C CYS A 106 -13.36 3.93 -3.17
N GLY A 107 -14.24 3.21 -3.86
CA GLY A 107 -13.85 2.42 -5.02
C GLY A 107 -13.07 3.24 -6.05
N SER A 108 -12.05 2.67 -6.65
CA SER A 108 -11.18 3.27 -7.67
C SER A 108 -10.36 4.51 -7.24
N ALA A 109 -10.41 4.92 -5.96
CA ALA A 109 -9.69 6.09 -5.49
C ALA A 109 -8.17 5.98 -5.69
N THR A 110 -7.57 7.09 -6.06
CA THR A 110 -6.13 7.34 -6.14
C THR A 110 -5.69 8.31 -5.06
N THR A 111 -4.39 8.53 -4.90
CA THR A 111 -3.88 9.54 -3.98
C THR A 111 -4.28 10.98 -4.37
N ASP A 112 -4.65 11.23 -5.62
CA ASP A 112 -5.12 12.55 -6.08
C ASP A 112 -6.51 12.85 -5.51
N ASP A 113 -7.37 11.82 -5.30
CA ASP A 113 -8.70 11.93 -4.68
C ASP A 113 -8.65 12.22 -3.16
N PHE A 114 -7.46 12.28 -2.59
CA PHE A 114 -7.28 12.82 -1.25
C PHE A 114 -7.43 14.34 -1.22
N TYR A 115 -7.06 15.01 -2.32
CA TYR A 115 -7.00 16.48 -2.43
C TYR A 115 -8.15 17.06 -3.24
N GLU A 116 -8.67 16.30 -4.19
CA GLU A 116 -9.68 16.75 -5.14
C GLU A 116 -10.93 15.84 -5.07
N PRO A 117 -12.12 16.35 -5.44
CA PRO A 117 -13.31 15.51 -5.52
C PRO A 117 -13.13 14.37 -6.53
N GLN A 118 -13.41 13.14 -6.11
CA GLN A 118 -13.43 11.99 -7.00
C GLN A 118 -14.69 12.02 -7.85
N THR A 119 -14.52 12.17 -9.17
CA THR A 119 -15.60 12.22 -10.16
C THR A 119 -15.52 11.04 -11.11
N GLY A 120 -16.50 10.91 -12.01
CA GLY A 120 -16.54 9.80 -12.97
C GLY A 120 -16.85 8.45 -12.34
N LEU A 121 -17.47 8.45 -11.18
CA LEU A 121 -17.89 7.24 -10.47
C LEU A 121 -19.01 6.52 -11.24
N PRO A 122 -19.21 5.21 -11.03
CA PRO A 122 -20.09 4.37 -11.88
C PRO A 122 -21.53 4.85 -12.04
N LEU A 123 -22.12 5.47 -11.01
CA LEU A 123 -23.49 5.99 -11.06
C LEU A 123 -23.55 7.50 -11.30
N GLY A 124 -22.41 8.14 -11.56
CA GLY A 124 -22.29 9.57 -11.84
C GLY A 124 -22.22 10.46 -10.60
N GLY A 125 -22.07 9.90 -9.42
CA GLY A 125 -21.86 10.63 -8.17
C GLY A 125 -20.47 11.25 -8.05
N THR A 126 -20.27 11.98 -6.96
CA THR A 126 -18.99 12.59 -6.61
C THR A 126 -18.69 12.31 -5.14
N ASN A 127 -17.50 11.78 -4.84
CA ASN A 127 -17.01 11.68 -3.47
C ASN A 127 -16.18 12.93 -3.15
N PRO A 128 -16.45 13.66 -2.06
CA PRO A 128 -15.61 14.79 -1.65
C PRO A 128 -14.16 14.36 -1.43
N PRO A 129 -13.19 15.31 -1.46
CA PRO A 129 -11.80 15.01 -1.13
C PRO A 129 -11.72 14.22 0.17
N GLN A 130 -10.96 13.11 0.18
CA GLN A 130 -10.92 12.27 1.37
C GLN A 130 -10.31 13.03 2.57
N PHE A 131 -9.42 13.98 2.34
CA PHE A 131 -8.83 14.81 3.40
C PHE A 131 -9.83 15.76 4.07
N ASP A 132 -10.98 16.04 3.48
CA ASP A 132 -12.05 16.81 4.12
C ASP A 132 -12.64 16.10 5.35
N ARG A 133 -12.35 14.82 5.52
CA ARG A 133 -12.74 14.04 6.71
C ARG A 133 -11.77 14.18 7.88
N LEU A 134 -10.58 14.73 7.65
CA LEU A 134 -9.59 14.98 8.70
C LEU A 134 -9.89 16.26 9.46
N SER A 135 -9.47 16.31 10.72
CA SER A 135 -9.53 17.49 11.58
C SER A 135 -8.24 17.62 12.39
N PRO A 136 -7.96 18.79 12.98
CA PRO A 136 -6.82 18.92 13.89
C PRO A 136 -6.89 18.03 15.14
N THR A 137 -8.08 17.52 15.46
CA THR A 137 -8.36 16.64 16.60
C THR A 137 -8.41 15.16 16.25
N THR A 138 -8.27 14.80 14.97
CA THR A 138 -8.21 13.39 14.56
C THR A 138 -7.05 12.68 15.28
N ASP A 139 -7.34 11.56 15.93
CA ASP A 139 -6.38 10.78 16.73
C ASP A 139 -5.76 9.61 15.96
N LEU A 140 -6.56 8.92 15.17
CA LEU A 140 -6.14 7.74 14.38
C LEU A 140 -6.51 7.92 12.92
N VAL A 141 -5.56 7.61 12.04
CA VAL A 141 -5.80 7.56 10.57
C VAL A 141 -5.28 6.26 10.03
N THR A 142 -6.13 5.48 9.36
CA THR A 142 -5.67 4.36 8.51
C THR A 142 -5.67 4.76 7.05
N VAL A 143 -4.64 4.34 6.31
CA VAL A 143 -4.47 4.68 4.88
C VAL A 143 -4.13 3.40 4.11
N GLY A 144 -5.06 2.90 3.32
CA GLY A 144 -4.85 1.78 2.40
C GLY A 144 -5.10 2.22 0.96
N ILE A 145 -4.03 2.60 0.23
CA ILE A 145 -4.14 3.21 -1.11
C ILE A 145 -2.85 3.03 -1.93
N GLY A 146 -2.97 3.21 -3.23
CA GLY A 146 -1.86 3.28 -4.17
C GLY A 146 -1.91 2.22 -5.27
N GLY A 147 -2.81 1.24 -5.16
CA GLY A 147 -3.04 0.24 -6.19
C GLY A 147 -3.52 0.84 -7.51
N ASN A 148 -4.42 1.81 -7.45
CA ASN A 148 -4.94 2.53 -8.61
C ASN A 148 -3.91 3.51 -9.19
N ASP A 149 -3.19 4.28 -8.36
CA ASP A 149 -2.08 5.13 -8.81
C ASP A 149 -1.04 4.36 -9.63
N ALA A 150 -0.78 3.13 -9.24
CA ALA A 150 0.19 2.26 -9.89
C ALA A 150 -0.38 1.48 -11.08
N GLY A 151 -1.72 1.46 -11.25
CA GLY A 151 -2.41 0.65 -12.25
C GLY A 151 -2.40 -0.84 -11.94
N VAL A 152 -2.09 -1.25 -10.70
CA VAL A 152 -2.08 -2.66 -10.28
C VAL A 152 -3.49 -3.24 -10.28
N ALA A 153 -4.49 -2.45 -9.85
CA ALA A 153 -5.89 -2.88 -9.85
C ALA A 153 -6.38 -3.20 -11.28
N SER A 154 -6.17 -2.29 -12.24
CA SER A 154 -6.54 -2.51 -13.65
C SER A 154 -5.78 -3.70 -14.25
N ALA A 155 -4.49 -3.81 -13.97
CA ALA A 155 -3.68 -4.94 -14.43
C ALA A 155 -4.17 -6.27 -13.85
N GLY A 156 -4.62 -6.30 -12.59
CA GLY A 156 -5.23 -7.47 -11.97
C GLY A 156 -6.52 -7.90 -12.67
N LEU A 157 -7.40 -6.95 -12.96
CA LEU A 157 -8.64 -7.23 -13.71
C LEU A 157 -8.37 -7.70 -15.13
N ASP A 158 -7.38 -7.13 -15.81
CA ASP A 158 -6.94 -7.61 -17.13
C ASP A 158 -6.40 -9.04 -17.07
N CYS A 159 -5.65 -9.39 -16.02
CA CYS A 159 -5.16 -10.76 -15.82
C CYS A 159 -6.29 -11.77 -15.65
N LEU A 160 -7.39 -11.37 -15.02
CA LEU A 160 -8.57 -12.21 -14.84
C LEU A 160 -9.46 -12.28 -16.10
N GLY A 161 -9.14 -11.52 -17.15
CA GLY A 161 -9.95 -11.49 -18.36
C GLY A 161 -11.38 -10.99 -18.15
N LEU A 162 -11.61 -10.20 -17.10
CA LEU A 162 -12.93 -9.70 -16.71
C LEU A 162 -13.34 -8.44 -17.46
N ILE A 163 -12.41 -7.75 -18.07
CA ILE A 163 -12.65 -6.60 -18.94
C ILE A 163 -12.36 -7.04 -20.37
N PRO A 164 -13.31 -6.91 -21.31
CA PRO A 164 -13.03 -7.07 -22.73
C PRO A 164 -12.05 -5.95 -23.13
N VAL A 165 -10.78 -6.24 -23.11
CA VAL A 165 -9.77 -5.37 -23.72
C VAL A 165 -9.53 -5.92 -25.10
N ASP A 166 -9.33 -5.05 -26.07
CA ASP A 166 -8.68 -5.41 -27.32
C ASP A 166 -7.35 -6.09 -26.97
N ASN A 167 -7.40 -7.40 -26.86
CA ASN A 167 -6.26 -8.18 -26.41
C ASN A 167 -5.53 -8.67 -27.68
N PRO A 168 -4.38 -8.11 -28.02
CA PRO A 168 -3.63 -8.50 -29.19
C PRO A 168 -3.22 -9.99 -29.18
N ILE A 169 -3.32 -10.67 -28.04
CA ILE A 169 -3.03 -12.10 -27.91
C ILE A 169 -4.23 -12.96 -28.30
N THR A 170 -5.47 -12.50 -28.02
CA THR A 170 -6.68 -13.19 -28.53
C THR A 170 -6.80 -13.04 -30.03
N ASP A 171 -6.38 -11.91 -30.59
CA ASP A 171 -6.33 -11.67 -32.03
C ASP A 171 -5.21 -12.46 -32.72
N SER A 172 -4.17 -12.88 -31.99
CA SER A 172 -3.06 -13.67 -32.53
C SER A 172 -3.29 -15.18 -32.58
N GLY A 173 -4.50 -15.65 -32.23
CA GLY A 173 -4.86 -17.08 -32.35
C GLY A 173 -4.16 -18.01 -31.36
N ALA A 174 -3.57 -17.51 -30.30
CA ALA A 174 -2.87 -18.30 -29.28
C ALA A 174 -3.80 -18.98 -28.24
N GLY A 175 -5.07 -19.18 -28.57
CA GLY A 175 -5.92 -20.22 -28.01
C GLY A 175 -6.35 -20.11 -26.54
N LEU A 176 -6.00 -19.07 -25.81
CA LEU A 176 -6.46 -18.86 -24.44
C LEU A 176 -7.40 -17.65 -24.39
N PRO A 177 -8.68 -17.84 -24.06
CA PRO A 177 -9.65 -16.75 -23.97
C PRO A 177 -9.38 -15.82 -22.78
N PHE A 178 -8.39 -16.10 -21.96
CA PHE A 178 -8.08 -15.40 -20.71
C PHE A 178 -6.56 -15.22 -20.58
N GLY A 179 -6.12 -14.04 -20.17
CA GLY A 179 -4.72 -13.80 -19.89
C GLY A 179 -4.05 -12.80 -20.84
N GLY A 180 -2.71 -12.78 -20.77
CA GLY A 180 -1.89 -11.87 -21.56
C GLY A 180 -1.65 -10.52 -20.90
N CYS A 181 -2.05 -10.33 -19.66
CA CYS A 181 -1.81 -9.07 -18.94
C CYS A 181 -0.31 -8.79 -18.79
N LYS A 182 0.49 -9.80 -18.49
CA LYS A 182 1.95 -9.64 -18.44
C LYS A 182 2.49 -9.12 -19.78
N ALA A 183 2.13 -9.76 -20.90
CA ALA A 183 2.58 -9.34 -22.22
C ALA A 183 2.17 -7.90 -22.54
N LYS A 184 0.90 -7.53 -22.24
CA LYS A 184 0.37 -6.16 -22.42
C LYS A 184 1.22 -5.13 -21.65
N TYR A 185 1.48 -5.36 -20.38
CA TYR A 185 2.16 -4.39 -19.51
C TYR A 185 3.69 -4.47 -19.52
N THR A 186 4.27 -5.43 -20.28
CA THR A 186 5.70 -5.57 -20.48
C THR A 186 6.11 -5.51 -21.94
N ALA A 187 5.23 -5.01 -22.80
CA ALA A 187 5.52 -4.82 -24.22
C ALA A 187 6.83 -4.05 -24.41
N ASP A 188 7.60 -4.42 -25.43
CA ASP A 188 8.90 -3.83 -25.78
C ASP A 188 9.95 -3.90 -24.64
N GLY A 189 9.83 -4.85 -23.74
CA GLY A 189 10.71 -4.99 -22.58
C GLY A 189 10.52 -3.94 -21.49
N TYR A 190 9.41 -3.20 -21.54
CA TYR A 190 9.11 -2.09 -20.65
C TYR A 190 8.11 -2.46 -19.57
N ASP A 191 8.55 -2.58 -18.32
CA ASP A 191 7.67 -2.85 -17.16
C ASP A 191 6.91 -1.58 -16.73
N GLN A 192 5.74 -1.37 -17.35
CA GLN A 192 4.90 -0.20 -17.11
C GLN A 192 4.44 -0.13 -15.66
N ILE A 193 3.87 -1.22 -15.13
CA ILE A 193 3.33 -1.26 -13.76
C ILE A 193 4.45 -1.07 -12.73
N GLY A 194 5.59 -1.72 -12.90
CA GLY A 194 6.73 -1.53 -12.00
C GLY A 194 7.25 -0.09 -11.98
N ARG A 195 7.19 0.62 -13.11
CA ARG A 195 7.52 2.05 -13.18
C ARG A 195 6.50 2.89 -12.41
N ASN A 196 5.22 2.66 -12.65
CA ASN A 196 4.14 3.39 -11.98
C ASN A 196 4.22 3.21 -10.46
N ILE A 197 4.44 1.98 -9.96
CA ILE A 197 4.66 1.70 -8.53
C ILE A 197 5.79 2.59 -7.96
N ARG A 198 6.90 2.72 -8.69
CA ARG A 198 8.00 3.57 -8.22
C ARG A 198 7.62 5.05 -8.16
N GLN A 199 6.86 5.53 -9.14
CA GLN A 199 6.40 6.93 -9.21
C GLN A 199 5.38 7.24 -8.10
N SER A 200 4.45 6.33 -7.81
CA SER A 200 3.43 6.47 -6.76
C SER A 200 4.03 6.63 -5.35
N THR A 201 5.29 6.18 -5.14
CA THR A 201 5.97 6.39 -3.85
C THR A 201 5.97 7.87 -3.41
N LYS A 202 6.22 8.80 -4.34
CA LYS A 202 6.29 10.23 -4.01
C LYS A 202 4.92 10.81 -3.65
N LYS A 203 3.87 10.37 -4.36
CA LYS A 203 2.49 10.77 -4.09
C LYS A 203 2.08 10.33 -2.68
N LEU A 204 2.31 9.08 -2.33
CA LEU A 204 1.94 8.54 -1.03
C LEU A 204 2.76 9.15 0.12
N VAL A 205 4.06 9.44 -0.06
CA VAL A 205 4.86 10.20 0.92
C VAL A 205 4.28 11.59 1.15
N ARG A 206 3.86 12.28 0.08
CA ARG A 206 3.20 13.58 0.19
C ARG A 206 1.90 13.46 0.99
N ALA A 207 1.08 12.45 0.69
CA ALA A 207 -0.17 12.22 1.39
C ALA A 207 0.02 12.06 2.91
N PHE A 208 0.96 11.23 3.35
CA PHE A 208 1.26 11.06 4.78
C PHE A 208 1.70 12.37 5.45
N ARG A 209 2.52 13.18 4.79
CA ARG A 209 2.94 14.49 5.31
C ARG A 209 1.77 15.46 5.42
N THR A 210 0.90 15.49 4.41
CA THR A 210 -0.31 16.32 4.46
C THR A 210 -1.24 15.91 5.60
N ILE A 211 -1.37 14.60 5.90
CA ILE A 211 -2.12 14.15 7.07
C ILE A 211 -1.51 14.70 8.37
N HIS A 212 -0.20 14.67 8.52
CA HIS A 212 0.49 15.29 9.67
C HIS A 212 0.26 16.81 9.76
N ASP A 213 0.19 17.48 8.62
CA ASP A 213 -0.06 18.93 8.59
C ASP A 213 -1.50 19.27 9.03
N ILE A 214 -2.50 18.46 8.62
CA ILE A 214 -3.91 18.65 8.96
C ILE A 214 -4.21 18.16 10.39
N SER A 215 -3.68 17.00 10.76
CA SER A 215 -3.95 16.29 12.01
C SER A 215 -2.62 16.00 12.73
N PRO A 216 -1.97 17.02 13.31
CA PRO A 216 -0.59 16.92 13.82
C PRO A 216 -0.47 15.94 15.01
N GLY A 217 -1.58 15.64 15.68
CA GLY A 217 -1.65 14.67 16.75
C GLY A 217 -1.99 13.27 16.31
N ALA A 218 -2.33 13.05 15.05
CA ALA A 218 -2.82 11.76 14.60
C ALA A 218 -1.71 10.70 14.54
N ARG A 219 -2.07 9.50 14.96
CA ARG A 219 -1.32 8.29 14.67
C ARG A 219 -1.73 7.78 13.29
N ILE A 220 -0.79 7.66 12.35
CA ILE A 220 -1.06 7.29 10.96
C ILE A 220 -0.59 5.88 10.70
N LEU A 221 -1.50 4.99 10.32
CA LEU A 221 -1.22 3.61 9.95
C LEU A 221 -1.32 3.43 8.44
N ALA A 222 -0.22 3.09 7.80
CA ALA A 222 -0.17 2.72 6.38
C ALA A 222 -0.44 1.22 6.24
N ILE A 223 -1.59 0.88 5.69
CA ILE A 223 -2.05 -0.49 5.53
C ILE A 223 -1.65 -1.00 4.15
N ASP A 224 -0.99 -2.13 4.07
CA ASP A 224 -0.69 -2.79 2.81
C ASP A 224 -1.80 -3.75 2.37
N TYR A 225 -1.66 -4.32 1.17
CA TYR A 225 -2.63 -5.24 0.56
C TYR A 225 -2.37 -6.66 1.04
N ILE A 226 -3.41 -7.39 1.45
CA ILE A 226 -3.32 -8.78 1.90
C ILE A 226 -2.84 -9.72 0.79
N ASP A 227 -2.27 -10.87 1.17
CA ASP A 227 -1.72 -11.88 0.24
C ASP A 227 -2.81 -12.83 -0.26
N VAL A 228 -3.62 -12.33 -1.20
CA VAL A 228 -4.72 -13.10 -1.78
C VAL A 228 -4.55 -13.36 -3.29
N VAL A 229 -3.43 -12.92 -3.86
CA VAL A 229 -3.10 -13.17 -5.27
C VAL A 229 -1.95 -14.18 -5.33
N PRO A 230 -2.23 -15.46 -5.57
CA PRO A 230 -1.21 -16.51 -5.59
C PRO A 230 -0.23 -16.31 -6.76
N ASP A 231 0.93 -16.95 -6.68
CA ASP A 231 1.96 -16.91 -7.72
C ASP A 231 1.86 -18.03 -8.75
N HIS A 232 0.75 -18.73 -8.77
CA HIS A 232 0.41 -19.79 -9.72
C HIS A 232 -1.05 -19.70 -10.14
N GLY A 233 -1.37 -20.17 -11.33
CA GLY A 233 -2.75 -20.27 -11.81
C GLY A 233 -3.52 -21.40 -11.15
N CYS A 234 -4.82 -21.29 -11.15
CA CYS A 234 -5.72 -22.32 -10.63
C CYS A 234 -6.99 -22.44 -11.49
N TYR A 235 -6.79 -22.50 -12.81
CA TYR A 235 -7.90 -22.70 -13.73
C TYR A 235 -8.67 -23.99 -13.37
N PRO A 236 -10.01 -24.03 -13.40
CA PRO A 236 -10.92 -22.96 -13.87
C PRO A 236 -11.34 -21.94 -12.79
N THR A 237 -10.90 -22.07 -11.55
CA THR A 237 -11.31 -21.18 -10.45
C THR A 237 -10.93 -19.73 -10.73
N VAL A 238 -9.69 -19.51 -11.16
CA VAL A 238 -9.21 -18.21 -11.62
C VAL A 238 -8.84 -18.35 -13.10
N PRO A 239 -9.50 -17.61 -14.02
CA PRO A 239 -9.25 -17.71 -15.45
C PRO A 239 -8.01 -16.88 -15.85
N ALA A 240 -6.85 -17.23 -15.31
CA ALA A 240 -5.57 -16.62 -15.60
C ALA A 240 -4.50 -17.69 -15.78
N SER A 241 -3.49 -17.40 -16.61
CA SER A 241 -2.35 -18.29 -16.80
C SER A 241 -1.42 -18.27 -15.58
N ASP A 242 -0.60 -19.33 -15.39
CA ASP A 242 0.46 -19.35 -14.37
C ASP A 242 1.39 -18.15 -14.51
N GLU A 243 1.73 -17.79 -15.74
CA GLU A 243 2.64 -16.67 -16.02
C GLU A 243 2.06 -15.32 -15.60
N ASP A 244 0.78 -15.09 -15.91
CA ASP A 244 0.09 -13.85 -15.53
C ASP A 244 -0.14 -13.77 -14.02
N MET A 245 -0.53 -14.89 -13.39
CA MET A 245 -0.68 -14.94 -11.93
C MET A 245 0.63 -14.68 -11.21
N ALA A 246 1.71 -15.32 -11.61
CA ALA A 246 3.04 -15.07 -11.04
C ALA A 246 3.46 -13.60 -11.21
N TRP A 247 3.17 -13.02 -12.38
CA TRP A 247 3.51 -11.63 -12.66
C TRP A 247 2.70 -10.65 -11.82
N ILE A 248 1.37 -10.78 -11.77
CA ILE A 248 0.52 -9.85 -10.98
C ILE A 248 0.77 -10.01 -9.48
N SER A 249 0.98 -11.22 -8.97
CA SER A 249 1.40 -11.46 -7.59
C SER A 249 2.72 -10.74 -7.27
N GLN A 250 3.69 -10.77 -8.19
CA GLN A 250 4.92 -10.01 -8.05
C GLN A 250 4.64 -8.49 -7.97
N LYS A 251 3.66 -7.96 -8.74
CA LYS A 251 3.31 -6.54 -8.70
C LYS A 251 2.68 -6.16 -7.35
N PHE A 252 1.83 -6.99 -6.77
CA PHE A 252 1.32 -6.78 -5.41
C PHE A 252 2.45 -6.75 -4.38
N ARG A 253 3.42 -7.67 -4.45
CA ARG A 253 4.60 -7.63 -3.58
C ARG A 253 5.44 -6.36 -3.77
N GLN A 254 5.56 -5.85 -5.00
CA GLN A 254 6.25 -4.59 -5.28
C GLN A 254 5.48 -3.39 -4.74
N LEU A 255 4.14 -3.39 -4.88
CA LEU A 255 3.24 -2.39 -4.33
C LEU A 255 3.37 -2.30 -2.81
N ASN A 256 3.30 -3.43 -2.10
CA ASN A 256 3.45 -3.47 -0.65
C ASN A 256 4.82 -2.98 -0.16
N LYS A 257 5.90 -3.30 -0.91
CA LYS A 257 7.23 -2.71 -0.66
C LYS A 257 7.23 -1.20 -0.88
N MET A 258 6.43 -0.69 -1.81
CA MET A 258 6.26 0.74 -2.06
C MET A 258 5.53 1.40 -0.89
N VAL A 259 4.40 0.85 -0.43
CA VAL A 259 3.65 1.33 0.74
C VAL A 259 4.56 1.42 1.97
N LYS A 260 5.28 0.32 2.29
CA LYS A 260 6.25 0.30 3.39
C LYS A 260 7.30 1.41 3.29
N ARG A 261 7.83 1.65 2.09
CA ARG A 261 8.85 2.68 1.84
C ARG A 261 8.27 4.09 1.99
N ALA A 262 7.05 4.28 1.50
CA ALA A 262 6.34 5.56 1.60
C ALA A 262 6.00 5.88 3.07
N ALA A 263 5.48 4.92 3.83
CA ALA A 263 5.20 5.06 5.26
C ALA A 263 6.43 5.55 6.03
N ARG A 264 7.56 4.84 5.89
CA ARG A 264 8.82 5.22 6.55
C ARG A 264 9.33 6.61 6.20
N ARG A 265 9.09 7.10 4.96
CA ARG A 265 9.53 8.43 4.49
C ARG A 265 8.53 9.52 4.82
N GLY A 266 7.27 9.17 4.97
CA GLY A 266 6.16 10.06 5.27
C GLY A 266 5.85 10.19 6.75
N GLY A 267 6.51 9.40 7.63
CA GLY A 267 6.28 9.43 9.08
C GLY A 267 5.09 8.58 9.53
N ALA A 268 4.59 7.65 8.70
CA ALA A 268 3.51 6.75 9.06
C ALA A 268 4.04 5.39 9.58
N GLU A 269 3.27 4.73 10.42
CA GLU A 269 3.52 3.37 10.87
C GLU A 269 3.08 2.38 9.78
N TYR A 270 3.95 1.47 9.40
CA TYR A 270 3.61 0.44 8.42
C TYR A 270 2.99 -0.78 9.09
N VAL A 271 1.77 -1.13 8.71
CA VAL A 271 1.09 -2.36 9.11
C VAL A 271 1.21 -3.40 8.00
N ASN A 272 1.80 -4.55 8.31
CA ASN A 272 2.06 -5.61 7.34
C ASN A 272 0.92 -6.64 7.35
N THR A 273 -0.18 -6.34 6.69
CA THR A 273 -1.32 -7.26 6.56
C THR A 273 -0.98 -8.41 5.61
N TYR A 274 -0.13 -8.15 4.60
CA TYR A 274 0.35 -9.16 3.66
C TYR A 274 0.94 -10.39 4.37
N ARG A 275 1.87 -10.17 5.30
CA ARG A 275 2.52 -11.27 6.04
C ARG A 275 1.64 -11.93 7.11
N ARG A 276 0.53 -11.29 7.45
CA ARG A 276 -0.45 -11.80 8.40
C ARG A 276 -1.57 -12.61 7.71
N THR A 277 -1.60 -12.59 6.39
CA THR A 277 -2.52 -13.44 5.60
C THR A 277 -2.06 -14.90 5.73
N PRO A 278 -2.92 -15.81 6.18
CA PRO A 278 -2.60 -17.24 6.23
C PRO A 278 -2.41 -17.83 4.84
N GLU A 279 -1.73 -18.96 4.76
CA GLU A 279 -1.67 -19.76 3.54
C GLU A 279 -3.04 -20.37 3.21
N GLY A 280 -3.35 -20.53 1.91
CA GLY A 280 -4.56 -21.19 1.42
C GLY A 280 -5.84 -20.35 1.47
N VAL A 281 -5.75 -19.05 1.82
CA VAL A 281 -6.90 -18.12 1.81
C VAL A 281 -6.92 -17.21 0.58
N ASP A 282 -6.03 -17.45 -0.37
CA ASP A 282 -5.94 -16.70 -1.63
C ASP A 282 -7.08 -17.04 -2.61
N LEU A 283 -7.07 -16.43 -3.79
CA LEU A 283 -8.09 -16.63 -4.83
C LEU A 283 -8.23 -18.07 -5.30
N CYS A 284 -7.20 -18.89 -5.13
CA CYS A 284 -7.22 -20.34 -5.46
C CYS A 284 -7.70 -21.22 -4.30
N GLY A 285 -7.86 -20.66 -3.11
CA GLY A 285 -8.32 -21.35 -1.91
C GLY A 285 -9.77 -21.83 -2.04
N GLU A 286 -10.14 -22.72 -1.14
CA GLU A 286 -11.52 -23.23 -1.05
C GLU A 286 -12.52 -22.08 -0.80
N PRO A 287 -13.71 -22.10 -1.42
CA PRO A 287 -14.67 -21.00 -1.37
C PRO A 287 -15.08 -20.55 0.05
N ASN A 288 -15.04 -21.47 1.02
CA ASN A 288 -15.44 -21.22 2.39
C ASN A 288 -14.32 -20.67 3.29
N VAL A 289 -13.07 -20.62 2.80
CA VAL A 289 -11.91 -20.15 3.59
C VAL A 289 -11.19 -18.95 2.95
N ARG A 290 -11.33 -18.74 1.65
CA ARG A 290 -10.61 -17.67 0.95
C ARG A 290 -11.03 -16.27 1.42
N TRP A 291 -10.09 -15.35 1.37
CA TRP A 291 -10.25 -13.98 1.83
C TRP A 291 -10.55 -12.97 0.71
N ALA A 292 -10.57 -13.44 -0.53
CA ALA A 292 -10.96 -12.64 -1.69
C ALA A 292 -11.80 -13.49 -2.65
N GLU A 293 -12.64 -12.86 -3.44
CA GLU A 293 -13.49 -13.54 -4.41
C GLU A 293 -13.01 -13.33 -5.84
N VAL A 294 -13.16 -14.36 -6.67
CA VAL A 294 -12.96 -14.25 -8.12
C VAL A 294 -14.23 -13.74 -8.77
N TYR A 295 -15.35 -14.33 -8.38
CA TYR A 295 -16.70 -13.97 -8.78
C TYR A 295 -17.61 -14.10 -7.54
N GLY A 296 -18.39 -13.05 -7.23
CA GLY A 296 -19.33 -13.12 -6.09
C GLY A 296 -20.67 -13.76 -6.45
N PRO A 297 -21.55 -14.10 -5.49
CA PRO A 297 -21.38 -13.89 -4.07
C PRO A 297 -20.44 -14.89 -3.41
N SER A 298 -19.83 -14.48 -2.30
CA SER A 298 -18.94 -15.33 -1.52
C SER A 298 -19.71 -16.35 -0.70
N ALA A 299 -19.13 -17.54 -0.52
CA ALA A 299 -19.64 -18.51 0.45
C ALA A 299 -19.53 -18.01 1.91
N ASN A 300 -18.60 -17.09 2.18
CA ASN A 300 -18.35 -16.51 3.50
C ASN A 300 -19.12 -15.21 3.74
N ASP A 301 -19.61 -14.58 2.67
CA ASP A 301 -20.33 -13.32 2.72
C ASP A 301 -21.41 -13.32 1.62
N PRO A 302 -22.69 -13.14 1.95
CA PRO A 302 -23.74 -13.04 0.95
C PRO A 302 -23.64 -11.77 0.07
N ALA A 303 -22.73 -10.84 0.40
CA ALA A 303 -22.48 -9.67 -0.43
C ALA A 303 -21.86 -10.08 -1.77
N MET A 304 -22.28 -9.42 -2.84
CA MET A 304 -21.67 -9.54 -4.15
C MET A 304 -20.53 -8.53 -4.26
N GLY A 305 -19.31 -8.99 -4.04
CA GLY A 305 -18.09 -8.19 -4.14
C GLY A 305 -17.62 -7.97 -5.58
N VAL A 306 -16.64 -7.12 -5.72
CA VAL A 306 -15.89 -6.91 -6.97
C VAL A 306 -14.78 -7.97 -7.04
N PRO A 307 -14.54 -8.59 -8.22
CA PRO A 307 -13.51 -9.61 -8.37
C PRO A 307 -12.13 -9.19 -7.85
N ALA A 308 -11.40 -10.13 -7.28
CA ALA A 308 -10.06 -9.98 -6.70
C ALA A 308 -9.97 -8.94 -5.56
N HIS A 309 -11.09 -8.58 -4.93
CA HIS A 309 -11.11 -7.75 -3.74
C HIS A 309 -11.33 -8.59 -2.47
N PRO A 310 -10.94 -8.08 -1.30
CA PRO A 310 -11.24 -8.74 -0.05
C PRO A 310 -12.72 -9.04 0.10
N ASN A 311 -13.05 -10.13 0.76
CA ASN A 311 -14.41 -10.42 1.23
C ASN A 311 -14.49 -10.18 2.75
N ALA A 312 -15.63 -10.45 3.38
CA ALA A 312 -15.79 -10.25 4.82
C ALA A 312 -14.76 -11.01 5.68
N ALA A 313 -14.23 -12.14 5.22
CA ALA A 313 -13.16 -12.86 5.91
C ALA A 313 -11.81 -12.11 5.77
N GLY A 314 -11.52 -11.59 4.58
CA GLY A 314 -10.36 -10.75 4.33
C GLY A 314 -10.39 -9.46 5.13
N ALA A 315 -11.53 -8.77 5.17
CA ALA A 315 -11.71 -7.56 5.98
C ALA A 315 -11.49 -7.82 7.47
N ARG A 316 -12.02 -8.92 8.02
CA ARG A 316 -11.73 -9.33 9.40
C ARG A 316 -10.25 -9.64 9.63
N GLY A 317 -9.60 -10.30 8.67
CA GLY A 317 -8.17 -10.58 8.73
C GLY A 317 -7.31 -9.31 8.73
N GLN A 318 -7.64 -8.33 7.89
CA GLN A 318 -7.00 -7.02 7.89
C GLN A 318 -7.20 -6.31 9.23
N ALA A 319 -8.44 -6.26 9.74
CA ALA A 319 -8.74 -5.66 11.03
C ALA A 319 -7.95 -6.32 12.17
N ALA A 320 -7.90 -7.66 12.21
CA ALA A 320 -7.14 -8.39 13.21
C ALA A 320 -5.64 -8.06 13.18
N ALA A 321 -5.05 -7.97 11.97
CA ALA A 321 -3.65 -7.61 11.82
C ALA A 321 -3.36 -6.18 12.32
N ILE A 322 -4.28 -5.24 12.09
CA ILE A 322 -4.16 -3.85 12.54
C ILE A 322 -4.33 -3.77 14.06
N LEU A 323 -5.32 -4.44 14.63
CA LEU A 323 -5.53 -4.51 16.09
C LEU A 323 -4.32 -5.11 16.80
N ASP A 324 -3.73 -6.18 16.26
CA ASP A 324 -2.50 -6.76 16.78
C ASP A 324 -1.32 -5.77 16.73
N HIS A 325 -1.21 -5.01 15.64
CA HIS A 325 -0.18 -3.98 15.52
C HIS A 325 -0.36 -2.89 16.59
N LEU A 326 -1.59 -2.44 16.80
CA LEU A 326 -1.92 -1.45 17.84
C LEU A 326 -1.62 -1.99 19.23
N ARG A 327 -2.05 -3.21 19.59
CA ARG A 327 -1.78 -3.84 20.90
C ARG A 327 -0.28 -3.96 21.20
N GLN A 328 0.52 -4.28 20.20
CA GLN A 328 1.98 -4.41 20.38
C GLN A 328 2.67 -3.07 20.65
N ARG A 329 2.09 -1.98 20.17
CA ARG A 329 2.66 -0.64 20.27
C ARG A 329 2.05 0.20 21.40
N ASP A 330 0.82 -0.07 21.73
CA ASP A 330 0.04 0.63 22.73
C ASP A 330 -0.92 -0.37 23.40
N PRO A 331 -0.42 -1.16 24.37
CA PRO A 331 -1.24 -2.16 25.05
C PRO A 331 -2.49 -1.59 25.73
N ASP A 332 -2.41 -0.34 26.18
CA ASP A 332 -3.47 0.34 26.92
C ASP A 332 -4.58 0.92 26.01
N ILE A 333 -4.45 0.79 24.68
CA ILE A 333 -5.44 1.34 23.72
C ILE A 333 -6.83 0.68 23.84
N PHE A 334 -6.90 -0.46 24.53
CA PHE A 334 -8.11 -1.26 24.68
C PHE A 334 -8.69 -1.20 26.10
N ASP A 335 -8.01 -0.51 27.04
CA ASP A 335 -8.43 -0.32 28.44
C ASP A 335 -9.17 1.03 28.62
#